data_c861dfa03c776cc2a7a3be4f2b813b77
#
_entry.id   c861dfa03c776cc2a7a3be4f2b813b77
#
_cell.length_a   1.000
_cell.length_b   1.000
_cell.length_c   1.000
_cell.angle_alpha   90.00
_cell.angle_beta   90.00
_cell.angle_gamma   90.00
#
_symmetry.space_group_name_H-M   'P 1'
#
loop_
_entity.id
_entity.type
_entity.pdbx_description
1 polymer ?
#
loop_
_entity_poly.entity_id
_entity_poly.type
_entity_poly.pdbx_seq_one_letter_code
_entity_poly.pdbx_strand_id
1 'polypeptide(L)'
;LRLDKFLGDHNIGTRKQIKEYVKNGRCKVNGVAVTKSDTHINENVDEISFDEIPLTYSKFHYFMLYKPQGVVSATTDGKNKTVLDLLKDENVKGLNPAGRLDIDTEGLLLLTDDGGLIHKLLSPKKHVDKTYEVHLRKELSDEDIRLLEDGIDIGDTRDDGTPYLTLPAKIIKQEKDVEGRPVIHLIIHEGRFHQVKRMLEAVGNKVEFLKRITFGPLVLDEGLSPSEYRSLNEKELKELGL
;
A
#
# COMPACT_ATOMS: atom_id res chain seq x y z
N LEU A 1 -10.41 -9.68 24.97
CA LEU A 1 -11.37 -9.03 24.06
C LEU A 1 -12.79 -9.54 24.33
N ARG A 2 -13.85 -8.77 24.02
CA ARG A 2 -15.24 -9.27 24.06
C ARG A 2 -15.60 -9.89 22.71
N LEU A 3 -16.37 -10.99 22.75
CA LEU A 3 -16.79 -11.72 21.55
C LEU A 3 -17.62 -10.85 20.59
N ASP A 4 -18.52 -10.01 21.12
CA ASP A 4 -19.33 -9.11 20.28
C ASP A 4 -18.46 -8.06 19.55
N LYS A 5 -17.38 -7.61 20.17
CA LYS A 5 -16.44 -6.71 19.52
C LYS A 5 -15.64 -7.47 18.45
N PHE A 6 -15.11 -8.66 18.79
CA PHE A 6 -14.40 -9.52 17.83
C PHE A 6 -15.22 -9.79 16.57
N LEU A 7 -16.50 -10.21 16.73
CA LEU A 7 -17.40 -10.45 15.61
C LEU A 7 -17.75 -9.18 14.82
N GLY A 8 -17.81 -8.02 15.51
CA GLY A 8 -17.99 -6.74 14.87
C GLY A 8 -16.80 -6.31 14.04
N ASP A 9 -15.59 -6.56 14.52
CA ASP A 9 -14.34 -6.27 13.82
C ASP A 9 -14.20 -7.17 12.56
N HIS A 10 -14.82 -8.37 12.58
CA HIS A 10 -14.95 -9.27 11.41
C HIS A 10 -16.16 -8.98 10.52
N ASN A 11 -16.86 -7.87 10.74
CA ASN A 11 -18.03 -7.46 9.94
C ASN A 11 -19.16 -8.49 9.86
N ILE A 12 -19.29 -9.38 10.85
CA ILE A 12 -20.34 -10.41 10.91
C ILE A 12 -21.73 -9.78 10.98
N GLY A 13 -21.84 -8.53 11.43
CA GLY A 13 -23.08 -7.78 11.44
C GLY A 13 -23.08 -6.60 12.40
N THR A 14 -24.25 -5.95 12.51
CA THR A 14 -24.48 -4.91 13.51
C THR A 14 -24.49 -5.49 14.93
N ARG A 15 -24.25 -4.68 15.95
CA ARG A 15 -24.31 -5.12 17.37
C ARG A 15 -25.59 -5.89 17.71
N LYS A 16 -26.74 -5.47 17.16
CA LYS A 16 -28.03 -6.14 17.37
C LYS A 16 -28.05 -7.52 16.72
N GLN A 17 -27.61 -7.63 15.48
CA GLN A 17 -27.50 -8.90 14.75
C GLN A 17 -26.51 -9.86 15.40
N ILE A 18 -25.34 -9.39 15.78
CA ILE A 18 -24.32 -10.18 16.49
C ILE A 18 -24.90 -10.79 17.78
N LYS A 19 -25.60 -9.99 18.58
CA LYS A 19 -26.25 -10.46 19.80
C LYS A 19 -27.24 -11.58 19.51
N GLU A 20 -28.01 -11.45 18.44
CA GLU A 20 -28.98 -12.47 18.00
C GLU A 20 -28.26 -13.72 17.48
N TYR A 21 -27.25 -13.58 16.66
CA TYR A 21 -26.45 -14.71 16.12
C TYR A 21 -25.81 -15.53 17.25
N VAL A 22 -25.16 -14.87 18.19
CA VAL A 22 -24.56 -15.53 19.35
C VAL A 22 -25.60 -16.23 20.20
N LYS A 23 -26.74 -15.58 20.47
CA LYS A 23 -27.86 -16.18 21.23
C LYS A 23 -28.38 -17.46 20.55
N ASN A 24 -28.36 -17.50 19.23
CA ASN A 24 -28.80 -18.65 18.43
C ASN A 24 -27.71 -19.75 18.26
N GLY A 25 -26.58 -19.62 18.95
CA GLY A 25 -25.51 -20.63 18.96
C GLY A 25 -24.68 -20.70 17.65
N ARG A 26 -24.76 -19.70 16.78
CA ARG A 26 -24.01 -19.64 15.52
C ARG A 26 -22.51 -19.38 15.71
N CYS A 27 -22.10 -18.96 16.91
CA CYS A 27 -20.72 -18.69 17.24
C CYS A 27 -20.18 -19.74 18.22
N LYS A 28 -18.99 -20.28 17.93
CA LYS A 28 -18.26 -21.18 18.82
C LYS A 28 -16.94 -20.57 19.25
N VAL A 29 -16.55 -20.88 20.48
CA VAL A 29 -15.21 -20.59 21.04
C VAL A 29 -14.63 -21.92 21.48
N ASN A 30 -13.47 -22.30 20.96
CA ASN A 30 -12.83 -23.59 21.18
C ASN A 30 -13.77 -24.78 20.92
N GLY A 31 -14.54 -24.71 19.84
CA GLY A 31 -15.50 -25.74 19.43
C GLY A 31 -16.82 -25.75 20.21
N VAL A 32 -16.98 -24.93 21.26
CA VAL A 32 -18.18 -24.88 22.11
C VAL A 32 -19.05 -23.67 21.74
N ALA A 33 -20.35 -23.91 21.48
CA ALA A 33 -21.30 -22.84 21.18
C ALA A 33 -21.47 -21.87 22.36
N VAL A 34 -21.34 -20.58 22.10
CA VAL A 34 -21.48 -19.52 23.09
C VAL A 34 -22.82 -18.79 22.86
N THR A 35 -23.53 -18.48 23.95
CA THR A 35 -24.85 -17.84 23.90
C THR A 35 -24.84 -16.40 24.47
N LYS A 36 -23.73 -15.96 25.06
CA LYS A 36 -23.55 -14.61 25.61
C LYS A 36 -22.58 -13.82 24.74
N SER A 37 -23.05 -12.74 24.14
CA SER A 37 -22.24 -11.93 23.22
C SER A 37 -21.13 -11.12 23.92
N ASP A 38 -21.23 -10.91 25.22
CA ASP A 38 -20.24 -10.24 26.05
C ASP A 38 -19.18 -11.18 26.66
N THR A 39 -19.19 -12.46 26.27
CA THR A 39 -18.16 -13.42 26.66
C THR A 39 -16.77 -12.87 26.34
N HIS A 40 -15.87 -12.97 27.32
CA HIS A 40 -14.46 -12.61 27.12
C HIS A 40 -13.71 -13.76 26.43
N ILE A 41 -12.96 -13.40 25.44
CA ILE A 41 -12.10 -14.29 24.67
C ILE A 41 -10.66 -13.80 24.69
N ASN A 42 -9.72 -14.73 24.54
CA ASN A 42 -8.32 -14.41 24.24
C ASN A 42 -8.09 -14.59 22.74
N GLU A 43 -8.10 -13.50 22.01
CA GLU A 43 -7.99 -13.47 20.55
C GLU A 43 -6.71 -14.11 19.98
N ASN A 44 -5.69 -14.31 20.84
CA ASN A 44 -4.42 -14.91 20.42
C ASN A 44 -4.35 -16.43 20.68
N VAL A 45 -5.34 -16.99 21.40
CA VAL A 45 -5.31 -18.38 21.84
C VAL A 45 -6.61 -19.11 21.52
N ASP A 46 -7.75 -18.42 21.66
CA ASP A 46 -9.05 -19.05 21.44
C ASP A 46 -9.37 -19.20 19.97
N GLU A 47 -9.80 -20.40 19.57
CA GLU A 47 -10.32 -20.69 18.24
C GLU A 47 -11.78 -20.23 18.16
N ILE A 48 -12.05 -19.23 17.33
CA ILE A 48 -13.40 -18.67 17.16
C ILE A 48 -13.91 -19.05 15.78
N SER A 49 -15.16 -19.51 15.73
CA SER A 49 -15.85 -19.77 14.46
C SER A 49 -17.25 -19.17 14.45
N PHE A 50 -17.69 -18.78 13.27
CA PHE A 50 -19.06 -18.34 12.98
C PHE A 50 -19.61 -19.15 11.84
N ASP A 51 -20.77 -19.80 12.05
CA ASP A 51 -21.35 -20.76 11.11
C ASP A 51 -20.35 -21.84 10.63
N GLU A 52 -19.58 -22.39 11.56
CA GLU A 52 -18.49 -23.36 11.34
C GLU A 52 -17.28 -22.81 10.57
N ILE A 53 -17.26 -21.56 10.17
CA ILE A 53 -16.15 -20.93 9.47
C ILE A 53 -15.19 -20.35 10.52
N PRO A 54 -13.92 -20.80 10.59
CA PRO A 54 -12.93 -20.24 11.49
C PRO A 54 -12.70 -18.75 11.21
N LEU A 55 -12.64 -17.96 12.28
CA LEU A 55 -12.32 -16.53 12.22
C LEU A 55 -10.95 -16.31 12.86
N THR A 56 -10.00 -15.86 12.08
CA THR A 56 -8.66 -15.52 12.58
C THR A 56 -8.63 -14.06 12.98
N TYR A 57 -8.24 -13.78 14.24
CA TYR A 57 -8.10 -12.40 14.67
C TYR A 57 -6.92 -11.73 13.98
N SER A 58 -7.22 -10.67 13.26
CA SER A 58 -6.23 -9.71 12.82
C SER A 58 -6.57 -8.36 13.43
N LYS A 59 -5.65 -7.80 14.19
CA LYS A 59 -5.82 -6.46 14.79
C LYS A 59 -5.91 -5.38 13.73
N PHE A 60 -5.23 -5.59 12.62
CA PHE A 60 -5.15 -4.68 11.49
C PHE A 60 -5.28 -5.44 10.18
N HIS A 61 -5.68 -4.75 9.15
CA HIS A 61 -5.82 -5.27 7.79
C HIS A 61 -4.72 -4.70 6.91
N TYR A 62 -4.22 -5.53 6.01
CA TYR A 62 -3.11 -5.17 5.12
C TYR A 62 -3.41 -5.70 3.72
N PHE A 63 -3.64 -4.80 2.77
CA PHE A 63 -3.94 -5.15 1.38
C PHE A 63 -2.88 -4.59 0.45
N MET A 64 -2.34 -5.45 -0.41
CA MET A 64 -1.59 -5.05 -1.58
C MET A 64 -2.57 -4.76 -2.71
N LEU A 65 -2.61 -3.52 -3.17
CA LEU A 65 -3.39 -3.11 -4.32
C LEU A 65 -2.46 -2.85 -5.50
N TYR A 66 -2.79 -3.40 -6.67
CA TYR A 66 -2.26 -2.89 -7.93
C TYR A 66 -3.09 -1.67 -8.34
N LYS A 67 -2.67 -0.49 -7.91
CA LYS A 67 -3.36 0.75 -8.25
C LYS A 67 -3.33 1.02 -9.76
N PRO A 68 -4.47 1.19 -10.42
CA PRO A 68 -4.52 1.57 -11.84
C PRO A 68 -4.31 3.07 -12.02
N GLN A 69 -4.11 3.51 -13.26
CA GLN A 69 -4.24 4.92 -13.64
C GLN A 69 -5.69 5.41 -13.49
N GLY A 70 -5.88 6.71 -13.41
CA GLY A 70 -7.19 7.35 -13.30
C GLY A 70 -7.84 7.30 -11.91
N VAL A 71 -7.15 6.73 -10.91
CA VAL A 71 -7.63 6.59 -9.52
C VAL A 71 -6.70 7.37 -8.59
N VAL A 72 -7.26 8.12 -7.64
CA VAL A 72 -6.48 8.89 -6.67
C VAL A 72 -6.17 8.09 -5.41
N SER A 73 -4.96 8.27 -4.86
CA SER A 73 -4.52 7.67 -3.60
C SER A 73 -5.08 8.47 -2.41
N ALA A 74 -6.39 8.44 -2.24
CA ALA A 74 -7.11 9.12 -1.17
C ALA A 74 -8.20 8.20 -0.60
N THR A 75 -8.69 8.52 0.61
CA THR A 75 -9.82 7.81 1.22
C THR A 75 -11.16 8.31 0.68
N THR A 76 -11.22 9.60 0.32
CA THR A 76 -12.38 10.25 -0.29
C THR A 76 -11.92 11.31 -1.28
N ASP A 77 -12.66 11.48 -2.37
CA ASP A 77 -12.46 12.57 -3.33
C ASP A 77 -13.80 12.99 -3.93
N GLY A 78 -13.98 14.28 -4.17
CA GLY A 78 -15.25 14.84 -4.68
C GLY A 78 -15.47 14.67 -6.18
N LYS A 79 -14.43 14.29 -6.94
CA LYS A 79 -14.48 14.23 -8.41
C LYS A 79 -13.97 12.90 -8.98
N ASN A 80 -12.96 12.32 -8.33
CA ASN A 80 -12.24 11.18 -8.88
C ASN A 80 -12.56 9.93 -8.06
N LYS A 81 -12.51 8.77 -8.73
CA LYS A 81 -12.54 7.47 -8.06
C LYS A 81 -11.31 7.33 -7.17
N THR A 82 -11.49 6.85 -5.96
CA THR A 82 -10.41 6.66 -4.98
C THR A 82 -9.94 5.21 -4.94
N VAL A 83 -8.78 4.98 -4.33
CA VAL A 83 -8.27 3.62 -4.11
C VAL A 83 -9.20 2.79 -3.20
N LEU A 84 -9.93 3.42 -2.28
CA LEU A 84 -10.91 2.71 -1.44
C LEU A 84 -12.17 2.31 -2.21
N ASP A 85 -12.51 3.01 -3.28
CA ASP A 85 -13.60 2.63 -4.16
C ASP A 85 -13.34 1.33 -4.93
N LEU A 86 -12.08 0.87 -4.98
CA LEU A 86 -11.70 -0.41 -5.57
C LEU A 86 -11.94 -1.59 -4.60
N LEU A 87 -11.97 -1.31 -3.28
CA LEU A 87 -12.12 -2.31 -2.22
C LEU A 87 -13.56 -2.33 -1.64
N LYS A 88 -14.58 -2.10 -2.46
CA LYS A 88 -15.99 -1.96 -1.98
C LYS A 88 -16.54 -3.19 -1.27
N ASP A 89 -16.03 -4.37 -1.61
CA ASP A 89 -16.45 -5.62 -1.01
C ASP A 89 -15.80 -5.88 0.35
N GLU A 90 -14.72 -5.14 0.65
CA GLU A 90 -14.06 -5.17 1.95
C GLU A 90 -14.75 -4.20 2.91
N ASN A 91 -15.49 -4.75 3.85
CA ASN A 91 -16.19 -3.93 4.85
C ASN A 91 -15.24 -3.51 6.00
N VAL A 92 -14.00 -3.14 5.67
CA VAL A 92 -12.99 -2.71 6.64
C VAL A 92 -13.04 -1.20 6.81
N LYS A 93 -13.27 -0.76 8.06
CA LYS A 93 -13.26 0.66 8.41
C LYS A 93 -11.85 1.14 8.72
N GLY A 94 -11.56 2.38 8.34
CA GLY A 94 -10.30 3.03 8.72
C GLY A 94 -9.12 2.70 7.81
N LEU A 95 -9.33 2.01 6.68
CA LEU A 95 -8.28 1.80 5.69
C LEU A 95 -7.76 3.13 5.15
N ASN A 96 -6.44 3.21 5.05
CA ASN A 96 -5.73 4.35 4.48
C ASN A 96 -4.61 3.85 3.57
N PRO A 97 -4.29 4.58 2.49
CA PRO A 97 -3.12 4.27 1.69
C PRO A 97 -1.82 4.61 2.45
N ALA A 98 -0.87 3.68 2.47
CA ALA A 98 0.48 3.92 2.95
C ALA A 98 1.28 4.66 1.86
N GLY A 99 1.18 5.98 1.88
CA GLY A 99 1.73 6.86 0.86
C GLY A 99 0.78 7.07 -0.32
N ARG A 100 1.32 7.73 -1.33
CA ARG A 100 0.54 8.15 -2.49
C ARG A 100 1.26 7.78 -3.78
N LEU A 101 0.50 7.41 -4.77
CA LEU A 101 0.86 7.40 -6.19
C LEU A 101 0.00 8.43 -6.90
N ASP A 102 0.57 9.10 -7.88
CA ASP A 102 -0.16 10.06 -8.71
C ASP A 102 -1.32 9.39 -9.45
N ILE A 103 -2.27 10.19 -9.92
CA ILE A 103 -3.45 9.67 -10.62
C ILE A 103 -3.09 8.86 -11.88
N ASP A 104 -2.02 9.22 -12.55
CA ASP A 104 -1.48 8.59 -13.76
C ASP A 104 -0.33 7.60 -13.49
N THR A 105 -0.03 7.32 -12.23
CA THR A 105 0.98 6.33 -11.80
C THR A 105 0.29 5.04 -11.38
N GLU A 106 0.84 3.93 -11.82
CA GLU A 106 0.35 2.58 -11.48
C GLU A 106 1.19 1.88 -10.40
N GLY A 107 0.73 0.71 -10.01
CA GLY A 107 1.53 -0.28 -9.29
C GLY A 107 1.20 -0.43 -7.82
N LEU A 108 2.15 -0.94 -7.07
CA LEU A 108 2.00 -1.35 -5.69
C LEU A 108 1.59 -0.20 -4.78
N LEU A 109 0.43 -0.32 -4.15
CA LEU A 109 -0.01 0.54 -3.05
C LEU A 109 -0.48 -0.34 -1.89
N LEU A 110 0.10 -0.12 -0.71
CA LEU A 110 -0.35 -0.76 0.52
C LEU A 110 -1.53 0.02 1.10
N LEU A 111 -2.61 -0.68 1.42
CA LEU A 111 -3.75 -0.13 2.15
C LEU A 111 -3.84 -0.84 3.50
N THR A 112 -3.99 -0.07 4.59
CA THR A 112 -4.06 -0.62 5.94
C THR A 112 -4.78 0.34 6.89
N ASP A 113 -5.34 -0.21 7.96
CA ASP A 113 -5.85 0.52 9.13
C ASP A 113 -4.80 0.62 10.26
N ASP A 114 -3.57 0.11 10.06
CA ASP A 114 -2.42 0.28 10.96
C ASP A 114 -1.70 1.62 10.73
N GLY A 115 -2.14 2.65 11.44
CA GLY A 115 -1.49 3.98 11.38
C GLY A 115 -0.03 3.97 11.85
N GLY A 116 0.36 3.04 12.72
CA GLY A 116 1.75 2.88 13.18
C GLY A 116 2.66 2.41 12.05
N LEU A 117 2.22 1.42 11.29
CA LEU A 117 2.95 0.94 10.11
C LEU A 117 3.04 2.03 9.02
N ILE A 118 1.92 2.72 8.74
CA ILE A 118 1.92 3.84 7.77
C ILE A 118 3.00 4.87 8.15
N HIS A 119 3.00 5.32 9.41
CA HIS A 119 3.99 6.27 9.90
C HIS A 119 5.43 5.72 9.76
N LYS A 120 5.66 4.45 10.09
CA LYS A 120 6.98 3.78 9.96
C LYS A 120 7.47 3.78 8.50
N LEU A 121 6.58 3.43 7.55
CA LEU A 121 6.92 3.33 6.12
C LEU A 121 7.10 4.69 5.43
N LEU A 122 6.39 5.72 5.90
CA LEU A 122 6.41 7.04 5.27
C LEU A 122 7.40 8.01 5.94
N SER A 123 7.98 7.64 7.09
CA SER A 123 8.93 8.48 7.80
C SER A 123 10.16 8.78 6.93
N PRO A 124 10.48 10.06 6.64
CA PRO A 124 11.66 10.43 5.86
C PRO A 124 12.96 9.88 6.45
N LYS A 125 13.03 9.75 7.78
CA LYS A 125 14.22 9.23 8.51
C LYS A 125 14.48 7.73 8.27
N LYS A 126 13.50 6.99 7.74
CA LYS A 126 13.63 5.55 7.50
C LYS A 126 14.13 5.22 6.11
N HIS A 127 14.13 6.19 5.19
CA HIS A 127 14.63 6.03 3.82
C HIS A 127 14.11 4.75 3.14
N VAL A 128 12.80 4.47 3.30
CA VAL A 128 12.19 3.26 2.75
C VAL A 128 12.26 3.29 1.24
N ASP A 129 12.89 2.27 0.66
CA ASP A 129 13.09 2.13 -0.78
C ASP A 129 11.77 2.01 -1.53
N LYS A 130 11.73 2.65 -2.68
CA LYS A 130 10.63 2.56 -3.63
C LYS A 130 11.23 2.36 -5.02
N THR A 131 11.00 1.21 -5.62
CA THR A 131 11.45 0.93 -6.97
C THR A 131 10.34 1.20 -7.96
N TYR A 132 10.68 1.92 -8.99
CA TYR A 132 9.78 2.24 -10.09
C TYR A 132 10.30 1.67 -11.41
N GLU A 133 9.43 1.03 -12.16
CA GLU A 133 9.57 0.80 -13.58
C GLU A 133 9.14 2.06 -14.30
N VAL A 134 10.04 2.63 -15.11
CA VAL A 134 9.85 3.93 -15.75
C VAL A 134 10.10 3.80 -17.24
N HIS A 135 9.07 3.98 -18.07
CA HIS A 135 9.25 4.08 -19.51
C HIS A 135 9.57 5.52 -19.89
N LEU A 136 10.60 5.69 -20.66
CA LEU A 136 11.19 6.98 -20.99
C LEU A 136 10.97 7.33 -22.47
N ARG A 137 10.96 8.64 -22.76
CA ARG A 137 10.92 9.13 -24.13
C ARG A 137 12.22 8.84 -24.89
N LYS A 138 13.37 8.93 -24.22
CA LYS A 138 14.71 8.68 -24.76
C LYS A 138 15.60 7.95 -23.77
N GLU A 139 16.64 7.29 -24.25
CA GLU A 139 17.66 6.69 -23.41
C GLU A 139 18.35 7.75 -22.52
N LEU A 140 18.79 7.34 -21.32
CA LEU A 140 19.64 8.16 -20.46
C LEU A 140 21.09 8.05 -20.89
N SER A 141 21.79 9.19 -20.92
CA SER A 141 23.24 9.21 -21.02
C SER A 141 23.89 8.84 -19.68
N ASP A 142 25.18 8.50 -19.70
CA ASP A 142 25.96 8.26 -18.47
C ASP A 142 25.97 9.50 -17.54
N GLU A 143 25.91 10.70 -18.12
CA GLU A 143 25.83 11.95 -17.38
C GLU A 143 24.48 12.12 -16.70
N ASP A 144 23.36 11.84 -17.39
CA ASP A 144 22.01 11.86 -16.82
C ASP A 144 21.91 10.92 -15.62
N ILE A 145 22.48 9.70 -15.77
CA ILE A 145 22.51 8.69 -14.69
C ILE A 145 23.25 9.21 -13.47
N ARG A 146 24.47 9.78 -13.66
CA ARG A 146 25.26 10.35 -12.54
C ARG A 146 24.50 11.45 -11.82
N LEU A 147 23.87 12.38 -12.57
CA LEU A 147 23.09 13.46 -11.98
C LEU A 147 21.92 12.95 -11.12
N LEU A 148 21.23 11.89 -11.57
CA LEU A 148 20.16 11.25 -10.83
C LEU A 148 20.67 10.53 -9.57
N GLU A 149 21.82 9.88 -9.67
CA GLU A 149 22.44 9.11 -8.59
C GLU A 149 23.15 10.00 -7.56
N ASP A 150 23.61 11.20 -7.93
CA ASP A 150 24.19 12.18 -7.01
C ASP A 150 23.13 13.01 -6.27
N GLY A 151 21.91 13.02 -6.77
CA GLY A 151 20.81 13.88 -6.33
C GLY A 151 20.73 15.16 -7.15
N ILE A 152 19.50 15.49 -7.57
CA ILE A 152 19.26 16.56 -8.55
C ILE A 152 18.27 17.60 -8.02
N ASP A 153 18.42 18.83 -8.49
CA ASP A 153 17.45 19.90 -8.24
C ASP A 153 16.16 19.66 -9.06
N ILE A 154 15.07 19.56 -8.35
CA ILE A 154 13.72 19.41 -8.93
C ILE A 154 12.86 20.64 -8.71
N GLY A 155 13.50 21.79 -8.37
CA GLY A 155 12.84 23.06 -8.11
C GLY A 155 12.23 23.22 -6.73
N ASP A 156 12.55 22.33 -5.77
CA ASP A 156 12.22 22.51 -4.35
C ASP A 156 13.28 23.39 -3.69
N THR A 157 12.87 24.25 -2.75
CA THR A 157 13.76 25.12 -2.01
C THR A 157 13.65 24.88 -0.51
N ARG A 158 14.77 25.14 0.21
CA ARG A 158 14.79 25.21 1.68
C ARG A 158 14.23 26.55 2.15
N ASP A 159 14.01 26.67 3.45
CA ASP A 159 13.50 27.90 4.08
C ASP A 159 14.43 29.12 3.84
N ASP A 160 15.72 28.87 3.61
CA ASP A 160 16.72 29.88 3.30
C ASP A 160 16.80 30.26 1.80
N GLY A 161 15.93 29.65 0.97
CA GLY A 161 15.86 29.86 -0.48
C GLY A 161 16.89 29.07 -1.29
N THR A 162 17.75 28.27 -0.67
CA THR A 162 18.69 27.41 -1.39
C THR A 162 17.99 26.20 -2.02
N PRO A 163 18.48 25.67 -3.16
CA PRO A 163 17.91 24.45 -3.76
C PRO A 163 17.93 23.29 -2.77
N TYR A 164 16.83 22.56 -2.74
CA TYR A 164 16.74 21.31 -1.97
C TYR A 164 16.84 20.13 -2.92
N LEU A 165 18.07 19.65 -3.16
CA LEU A 165 18.32 18.50 -4.03
C LEU A 165 17.58 17.27 -3.53
N THR A 166 17.25 16.34 -4.45
CA THR A 166 16.75 15.02 -4.10
C THR A 166 17.82 14.22 -3.35
N LEU A 167 17.39 13.23 -2.58
CA LEU A 167 18.32 12.19 -2.15
C LEU A 167 18.86 11.45 -3.38
N PRO A 168 20.10 10.90 -3.29
CA PRO A 168 20.63 10.01 -4.30
C PRO A 168 19.63 8.93 -4.71
N ALA A 169 19.42 8.76 -6.01
CA ALA A 169 18.63 7.66 -6.55
C ALA A 169 19.57 6.55 -7.03
N LYS A 170 19.02 5.39 -7.39
CA LYS A 170 19.80 4.31 -7.96
C LYS A 170 19.10 3.73 -9.17
N ILE A 171 19.82 3.59 -10.28
CA ILE A 171 19.32 2.91 -11.48
C ILE A 171 19.87 1.49 -11.48
N ILE A 172 19.01 0.48 -11.28
CA ILE A 172 19.42 -0.94 -11.16
C ILE A 172 19.21 -1.74 -12.44
N LYS A 173 18.49 -1.20 -13.42
CA LYS A 173 18.24 -1.86 -14.69
C LYS A 173 17.98 -0.82 -15.77
N GLN A 174 18.53 -1.10 -16.95
CA GLN A 174 18.20 -0.39 -18.18
C GLN A 174 17.91 -1.43 -19.25
N GLU A 175 16.79 -1.32 -19.92
CA GLU A 175 16.34 -2.22 -20.95
C GLU A 175 15.45 -1.51 -21.96
N LYS A 176 14.95 -2.26 -22.94
CA LYS A 176 13.92 -1.80 -23.87
C LYS A 176 12.69 -2.69 -23.75
N ASP A 177 11.52 -2.07 -23.83
CA ASP A 177 10.28 -2.83 -23.92
C ASP A 177 10.11 -3.49 -25.30
N VAL A 178 9.03 -4.22 -25.49
CA VAL A 178 8.71 -4.93 -26.73
C VAL A 178 8.56 -4.01 -27.95
N GLU A 179 8.35 -2.72 -27.73
CA GLU A 179 8.24 -1.70 -28.76
C GLU A 179 9.58 -0.96 -28.97
N GLY A 180 10.63 -1.34 -28.24
CA GLY A 180 11.96 -0.74 -28.32
C GLY A 180 12.11 0.57 -27.55
N ARG A 181 11.14 0.94 -26.66
CA ARG A 181 11.22 2.14 -25.84
C ARG A 181 12.12 1.92 -24.63
N PRO A 182 12.92 2.91 -24.23
CA PRO A 182 13.79 2.79 -23.07
C PRO A 182 12.99 2.61 -21.78
N VAL A 183 13.39 1.63 -20.98
CA VAL A 183 12.83 1.36 -19.65
C VAL A 183 13.96 1.32 -18.64
N ILE A 184 13.76 1.97 -17.50
CA ILE A 184 14.68 1.89 -16.35
C ILE A 184 13.95 1.41 -15.11
N HIS A 185 14.70 0.76 -14.21
CA HIS A 185 14.26 0.53 -12.84
C HIS A 185 14.99 1.52 -11.92
N LEU A 186 14.26 2.46 -11.38
CA LEU A 186 14.75 3.55 -10.54
C LEU A 186 14.33 3.34 -9.07
N ILE A 187 15.31 3.34 -8.16
CA ILE A 187 15.08 3.33 -6.71
C ILE A 187 15.21 4.76 -6.19
N ILE A 188 14.23 5.18 -5.41
CA ILE A 188 14.27 6.41 -4.61
C ILE A 188 13.96 6.11 -3.14
N HIS A 189 14.48 6.94 -2.22
CA HIS A 189 14.39 6.75 -0.76
C HIS A 189 13.45 7.75 -0.07
N GLU A 190 12.83 8.63 -0.84
CA GLU A 190 11.89 9.66 -0.40
C GLU A 190 10.66 9.67 -1.30
N GLY A 191 9.75 10.63 -1.12
CA GLY A 191 8.53 10.70 -1.94
C GLY A 191 8.00 12.13 -1.98
N ARG A 192 8.67 13.01 -2.75
CA ARG A 192 8.20 14.38 -2.98
C ARG A 192 7.15 14.41 -4.06
N PHE A 193 6.46 15.53 -4.16
CA PHE A 193 5.43 15.73 -5.18
C PHE A 193 5.99 15.50 -6.59
N HIS A 194 5.43 14.53 -7.32
CA HIS A 194 5.81 14.11 -8.67
C HIS A 194 7.32 13.85 -8.86
N GLN A 195 8.00 13.35 -7.81
CA GLN A 195 9.46 13.31 -7.73
C GLN A 195 10.12 12.66 -8.94
N VAL A 196 9.74 11.42 -9.29
CA VAL A 196 10.36 10.68 -10.41
C VAL A 196 10.21 11.45 -11.73
N LYS A 197 9.05 12.02 -11.99
CA LYS A 197 8.78 12.81 -13.21
C LYS A 197 9.67 14.04 -13.27
N ARG A 198 9.72 14.80 -12.17
CA ARG A 198 10.53 16.04 -12.08
C ARG A 198 12.04 15.74 -12.13
N MET A 199 12.50 14.62 -11.56
CA MET A 199 13.90 14.20 -11.68
C MET A 199 14.29 13.94 -13.14
N LEU A 200 13.43 13.24 -13.88
CA LEU A 200 13.67 12.95 -15.30
C LEU A 200 13.50 14.17 -16.20
N GLU A 201 12.58 15.08 -15.88
CA GLU A 201 12.47 16.38 -16.53
C GLU A 201 13.73 17.24 -16.34
N ALA A 202 14.36 17.20 -15.16
CA ALA A 202 15.58 17.94 -14.85
C ALA A 202 16.79 17.49 -15.69
N VAL A 203 16.83 16.23 -16.15
CA VAL A 203 17.80 15.73 -17.14
C VAL A 203 17.29 15.82 -18.58
N GLY A 204 16.23 16.61 -18.82
CA GLY A 204 15.68 16.82 -20.17
C GLY A 204 15.01 15.59 -20.78
N ASN A 205 14.55 14.65 -19.96
CA ASN A 205 13.80 13.47 -20.37
C ASN A 205 12.31 13.60 -20.00
N LYS A 206 11.48 12.65 -20.39
CA LYS A 206 10.06 12.60 -20.04
C LYS A 206 9.67 11.17 -19.68
N VAL A 207 8.90 11.03 -18.60
CA VAL A 207 8.24 9.78 -18.23
C VAL A 207 6.99 9.62 -19.10
N GLU A 208 6.93 8.51 -19.84
CA GLU A 208 5.75 8.15 -20.65
C GLU A 208 4.85 7.17 -19.88
N PHE A 209 5.44 6.33 -19.01
CA PHE A 209 4.71 5.43 -18.11
C PHE A 209 5.49 5.25 -16.81
N LEU A 210 4.76 5.16 -15.70
CA LEU A 210 5.33 5.02 -14.35
C LEU A 210 4.57 3.99 -13.54
N LYS A 211 5.28 2.98 -13.04
CA LYS A 211 4.72 1.93 -12.20
C LYS A 211 5.62 1.64 -11.01
N ARG A 212 5.08 1.70 -9.79
CA ARG A 212 5.82 1.29 -8.60
C ARG A 212 5.79 -0.24 -8.46
N ILE A 213 6.94 -0.86 -8.51
CA ILE A 213 7.08 -2.33 -8.43
C ILE A 213 7.48 -2.81 -7.04
N THR A 214 8.14 -1.96 -6.21
CA THR A 214 8.41 -2.30 -4.81
C THR A 214 8.11 -1.15 -3.86
N PHE A 215 7.81 -1.47 -2.60
CA PHE A 215 7.69 -0.52 -1.51
C PHE A 215 8.25 -1.14 -0.22
N GLY A 216 9.44 -0.71 0.19
CA GLY A 216 10.20 -1.38 1.22
C GLY A 216 10.44 -2.85 0.85
N PRO A 217 10.11 -3.80 1.74
CA PRO A 217 10.28 -5.23 1.44
C PRO A 217 9.19 -5.80 0.50
N LEU A 218 8.09 -5.06 0.28
CA LEU A 218 6.99 -5.55 -0.53
C LEU A 218 7.31 -5.45 -2.02
N VAL A 219 7.00 -6.50 -2.77
CA VAL A 219 7.08 -6.57 -4.23
C VAL A 219 5.69 -6.73 -4.79
N LEU A 220 5.35 -5.99 -5.85
CA LEU A 220 4.06 -6.13 -6.52
C LEU A 220 3.88 -7.57 -7.02
N ASP A 221 2.78 -8.18 -6.66
CA ASP A 221 2.44 -9.53 -7.07
C ASP A 221 2.14 -9.56 -8.58
N GLU A 222 2.90 -10.37 -9.33
CA GLU A 222 2.72 -10.53 -10.78
C GLU A 222 1.37 -11.15 -11.17
N GLY A 223 0.70 -11.83 -10.23
CA GLY A 223 -0.64 -12.37 -10.42
C GLY A 223 -1.75 -11.33 -10.34
N LEU A 224 -1.45 -10.10 -9.87
CA LEU A 224 -2.45 -9.03 -9.81
C LEU A 224 -2.47 -8.23 -11.10
N SER A 225 -3.66 -8.00 -11.62
CA SER A 225 -3.93 -7.03 -12.69
C SER A 225 -4.27 -5.65 -12.09
N PRO A 226 -4.17 -4.55 -12.87
CA PRO A 226 -4.59 -3.23 -12.42
C PRO A 226 -6.02 -3.22 -11.87
N SER A 227 -6.23 -2.63 -10.71
CA SER A 227 -7.44 -2.60 -9.87
C SER A 227 -7.66 -3.82 -8.98
N GLU A 228 -6.89 -4.88 -9.13
CA GLU A 228 -6.99 -6.04 -8.26
C GLU A 228 -6.16 -5.83 -6.98
N TYR A 229 -6.58 -6.49 -5.92
CA TYR A 229 -5.91 -6.46 -4.63
C TYR A 229 -6.00 -7.83 -3.93
N ARG A 230 -5.14 -8.04 -2.96
CA ARG A 230 -5.20 -9.17 -2.05
C ARG A 230 -4.67 -8.80 -0.67
N SER A 231 -5.01 -9.59 0.33
CA SER A 231 -4.35 -9.51 1.63
C SER A 231 -2.88 -9.84 1.52
N LEU A 232 -2.04 -9.23 2.39
CA LEU A 232 -0.66 -9.64 2.54
C LEU A 232 -0.58 -11.05 3.12
N ASN A 233 0.38 -11.83 2.66
CA ASN A 233 0.65 -13.15 3.20
C ASN A 233 1.58 -13.08 4.44
N GLU A 234 1.72 -14.20 5.17
CA GLU A 234 2.53 -14.26 6.39
C GLU A 234 4.00 -13.86 6.19
N LYS A 235 4.58 -14.18 5.03
CA LYS A 235 5.95 -13.81 4.70
C LYS A 235 6.09 -12.30 4.58
N GLU A 236 5.19 -11.65 3.84
CA GLU A 236 5.16 -10.20 3.64
C GLU A 236 4.94 -9.45 4.97
N LEU A 237 4.05 -9.97 5.83
CA LEU A 237 3.84 -9.42 7.17
C LEU A 237 5.12 -9.50 8.01
N LYS A 238 5.79 -10.65 8.05
CA LYS A 238 7.08 -10.82 8.77
C LYS A 238 8.17 -9.87 8.23
N GLU A 239 8.26 -9.68 6.92
CA GLU A 239 9.22 -8.77 6.29
C GLU A 239 8.95 -7.29 6.67
N LEU A 240 7.69 -6.92 6.94
CA LEU A 240 7.31 -5.62 7.50
C LEU A 240 7.61 -5.50 9.01
N GLY A 241 7.92 -6.62 9.67
CA GLY A 241 8.16 -6.70 11.11
C GLY A 241 6.87 -6.77 11.94
N LEU A 242 5.88 -7.46 11.42
CA LEU A 242 4.56 -7.70 12.02
C LEU A 242 4.42 -9.17 12.45
#